data_29762e696f859aa97e274c6e0efac1a2
#
_entry.id   29762e696f859aa97e274c6e0efac1a2
#
_cell.length_a   1.000
_cell.length_b   1.000
_cell.length_c   1.000
_cell.angle_alpha   90.00
_cell.angle_beta   90.00
_cell.angle_gamma   90.00
#
_symmetry.space_group_name_H-M   'P 1'
#
loop_
_entity.id
_entity.type
_entity.pdbx_description
1 polymer ?
#
loop_
_entity_poly.entity_id
_entity_poly.type
_entity_poly.pdbx_seq_one_letter_code
_entity_poly.pdbx_strand_id
1 'polypeptide(L)'
;PAVLIPRPETELLLEAALAFTQPRDHAVVVDVGTGSGALAVTLAALCPRAVVYAVDASHPALEVARRNAAAHQADVVFFEGDLLLPIQERQMQVDMIMANLPYI
;
A
#
# COMPACT_ATOMS: atom_id res chain seq x y z
N PRO A 1 -6.65 -4.51 13.76
CA PRO A 1 -6.43 -3.07 13.77
C PRO A 1 -5.18 -2.70 13.00
N ALA A 2 -5.22 -1.57 12.34
CA ALA A 2 -4.07 -1.06 11.64
C ALA A 2 -3.01 -0.62 12.64
N VAL A 3 -1.76 -0.98 12.37
CA VAL A 3 -0.64 -0.51 13.16
C VAL A 3 -0.20 0.83 12.56
N LEU A 4 -0.18 1.87 13.38
CA LEU A 4 0.27 3.17 12.97
C LEU A 4 1.73 3.33 13.34
N ILE A 5 2.58 3.50 12.33
CA ILE A 5 4.01 3.64 12.51
C ILE A 5 4.42 5.02 12.02
N PRO A 6 4.91 5.91 12.91
CA PRO A 6 5.30 7.26 12.50
C PRO A 6 6.50 7.24 11.57
N ARG A 7 6.59 8.26 10.73
CA ARG A 7 7.80 8.46 9.93
C ARG A 7 8.96 8.78 10.85
N PRO A 8 10.16 8.31 10.58
CA PRO A 8 10.64 7.61 9.38
C PRO A 8 10.59 6.07 9.46
N GLU A 9 9.63 5.53 10.17
CA GLU A 9 9.55 4.09 10.46
C GLU A 9 9.04 3.25 9.29
N THR A 10 9.15 3.74 8.07
CA THR A 10 8.67 3.06 6.86
C THR A 10 9.34 1.70 6.67
N GLU A 11 10.63 1.58 7.01
CA GLU A 11 11.34 0.32 6.89
C GLU A 11 10.76 -0.77 7.80
N LEU A 12 10.37 -0.40 9.02
CA LEU A 12 9.74 -1.34 9.95
C LEU A 12 8.38 -1.78 9.43
N LEU A 13 7.63 -0.86 8.83
CA LEU A 13 6.34 -1.19 8.25
C LEU A 13 6.50 -2.12 7.05
N LEU A 14 7.50 -1.88 6.22
CA LEU A 14 7.81 -2.76 5.09
C LEU A 14 8.22 -4.16 5.57
N GLU A 15 9.06 -4.25 6.60
CA GLU A 15 9.47 -5.53 7.17
C GLU A 15 8.26 -6.30 7.70
N ALA A 16 7.36 -5.62 8.41
CA ALA A 16 6.15 -6.25 8.92
C ALA A 16 5.25 -6.75 7.78
N ALA A 17 5.12 -5.96 6.72
CA ALA A 17 4.32 -6.33 5.56
C ALA A 17 4.91 -7.53 4.84
N LEU A 18 6.22 -7.58 4.67
CA LEU A 18 6.89 -8.73 4.04
C LEU A 18 6.75 -9.99 4.89
N ALA A 19 6.92 -9.87 6.22
CA ALA A 19 6.74 -11.01 7.11
C ALA A 19 5.32 -11.56 7.04
N PHE A 20 4.33 -10.69 6.84
CA PHE A 20 2.94 -11.11 6.69
C PHE A 20 2.67 -11.75 5.33
N THR A 21 3.19 -11.14 4.24
CA THR A 21 2.81 -11.53 2.87
C THR A 21 3.62 -12.69 2.32
N GLN A 22 4.89 -12.81 2.67
CA GLN A 22 5.78 -13.82 2.05
C GLN A 22 5.32 -15.26 2.27
N PRO A 23 4.84 -15.65 3.47
CA PRO A 23 4.38 -17.04 3.67
C PRO A 23 2.99 -17.31 3.10
N ARG A 24 2.30 -16.31 2.58
CA ARG A 24 0.93 -16.43 2.10
C ARG A 24 0.85 -16.32 0.58
N ASP A 25 -0.07 -17.05 -0.01
CA ASP A 25 -0.39 -16.90 -1.42
C ASP A 25 -1.52 -15.87 -1.56
N HIS A 26 -1.30 -14.86 -2.42
CA HIS A 26 -2.31 -13.86 -2.75
C HIS A 26 -2.83 -13.06 -1.54
N ALA A 27 -1.97 -12.77 -0.57
CA ALA A 27 -2.34 -11.88 0.53
C ALA A 27 -2.71 -10.51 -0.04
N VAL A 28 -3.84 -9.97 0.40
CA VAL A 28 -4.34 -8.67 -0.05
C VAL A 28 -3.94 -7.60 0.94
N VAL A 29 -3.15 -6.63 0.48
CA VAL A 29 -2.62 -5.55 1.31
C VAL A 29 -3.08 -4.21 0.74
N VAL A 30 -3.53 -3.33 1.61
CA VAL A 30 -3.90 -1.96 1.23
C VAL A 30 -2.98 -0.98 1.93
N ASP A 31 -2.38 -0.09 1.14
CA ASP A 31 -1.59 1.03 1.65
C ASP A 31 -2.44 2.30 1.60
N VAL A 32 -2.82 2.80 2.75
CA VAL A 32 -3.68 3.98 2.89
C VAL A 32 -2.81 5.22 3.06
N GLY A 33 -3.07 6.25 2.25
CA GLY A 33 -2.24 7.45 2.23
C GLY A 33 -0.88 7.16 1.59
N THR A 34 -0.91 6.49 0.45
CA THR A 34 0.30 5.94 -0.20
C THR A 34 1.31 7.00 -0.62
N GLY A 35 0.88 8.24 -0.84
CA GLY A 35 1.77 9.32 -1.28
C GLY A 35 2.43 8.99 -2.62
N SER A 36 3.76 8.98 -2.65
CA SER A 36 4.52 8.62 -3.84
C SER A 36 4.46 7.14 -4.19
N GLY A 37 3.83 6.33 -3.35
CA GLY A 37 3.72 4.89 -3.56
C GLY A 37 4.96 4.09 -3.17
N ALA A 38 5.95 4.71 -2.53
CA ALA A 38 7.23 4.06 -2.26
C ALA A 38 7.07 2.74 -1.51
N LEU A 39 6.23 2.73 -0.46
CA LEU A 39 6.03 1.53 0.34
C LEU A 39 5.29 0.43 -0.45
N ALA A 40 4.19 0.80 -1.09
CA ALA A 40 3.38 -0.14 -1.88
C ALA A 40 4.17 -0.71 -3.05
N VAL A 41 4.90 0.14 -3.76
CA VAL A 41 5.72 -0.27 -4.90
C VAL A 41 6.82 -1.22 -4.47
N THR A 42 7.53 -0.90 -3.38
CA THR A 42 8.59 -1.75 -2.86
C THR A 42 8.04 -3.11 -2.43
N LEU A 43 6.92 -3.12 -1.72
CA LEU A 43 6.29 -4.38 -1.29
C LEU A 43 5.90 -5.24 -2.49
N ALA A 44 5.25 -4.64 -3.48
CA ALA A 44 4.81 -5.37 -4.67
C ALA A 44 5.99 -5.92 -5.48
N ALA A 45 7.08 -5.16 -5.56
CA ALA A 45 8.28 -5.61 -6.25
C ALA A 45 8.96 -6.76 -5.53
N LEU A 46 9.01 -6.72 -4.19
CA LEU A 46 9.67 -7.75 -3.37
C LEU A 46 8.81 -8.98 -3.16
N CYS A 47 7.50 -8.84 -3.23
CA CYS A 47 6.58 -9.96 -3.03
C CYS A 47 5.52 -9.98 -4.15
N PRO A 48 5.88 -10.47 -5.35
CA PRO A 48 4.97 -10.44 -6.50
C PRO A 48 3.68 -11.24 -6.31
N ARG A 49 3.66 -12.17 -5.35
CA ARG A 49 2.46 -12.96 -5.06
C ARG A 49 1.42 -12.19 -4.26
N ALA A 50 1.82 -11.09 -3.61
CA ALA A 50 0.88 -10.27 -2.86
C ALA A 50 0.04 -9.45 -3.84
N VAL A 51 -1.21 -9.21 -3.45
CA VAL A 51 -2.11 -8.30 -4.17
C VAL A 51 -2.06 -6.97 -3.43
N VAL A 52 -1.52 -5.95 -4.06
CA VAL A 52 -1.27 -4.67 -3.40
C VAL A 52 -2.16 -3.59 -4.00
N TYR A 53 -2.96 -2.97 -3.14
CA TYR A 53 -3.76 -1.80 -3.47
C TYR A 53 -3.19 -0.60 -2.72
N ALA A 54 -3.24 0.56 -3.37
CA ALA A 54 -2.76 1.80 -2.77
C ALA A 54 -3.81 2.89 -2.96
N VAL A 55 -4.11 3.59 -1.89
CA VAL A 55 -5.15 4.61 -1.86
C VAL A 55 -4.56 5.95 -1.45
N ASP A 56 -4.93 7.00 -2.14
CA ASP A 56 -4.60 8.37 -1.74
C ASP A 56 -5.68 9.33 -2.24
N ALA A 57 -5.94 10.36 -1.46
CA ALA A 57 -6.87 11.41 -1.85
C ALA A 57 -6.26 12.37 -2.88
N SER A 58 -4.95 12.40 -3.00
CA SER A 58 -4.22 13.31 -3.88
C SER A 58 -4.00 12.70 -5.24
N HIS A 59 -4.66 13.25 -6.27
CA HIS A 59 -4.46 12.82 -7.65
C HIS A 59 -2.99 12.99 -8.11
N PRO A 60 -2.33 14.13 -7.84
CA PRO A 60 -0.91 14.27 -8.21
C PRO A 60 0.00 13.24 -7.54
N ALA A 61 -0.26 12.89 -6.28
CA ALA A 61 0.51 11.87 -5.59
C ALA A 61 0.35 10.51 -6.28
N LEU A 62 -0.87 10.16 -6.67
CA LEU A 62 -1.12 8.89 -7.38
C LEU A 62 -0.45 8.84 -8.74
N GLU A 63 -0.35 9.95 -9.44
CA GLU A 63 0.37 9.98 -10.71
C GLU A 63 1.86 9.65 -10.51
N VAL A 64 2.47 10.22 -9.46
CA VAL A 64 3.85 9.88 -9.10
C VAL A 64 3.97 8.41 -8.73
N ALA A 65 3.03 7.91 -7.93
CA ALA A 65 3.03 6.51 -7.49
C ALA A 65 2.90 5.55 -8.68
N ARG A 66 2.04 5.86 -9.64
CA ARG A 66 1.89 5.04 -10.85
C ARG A 66 3.17 5.00 -11.67
N ARG A 67 3.86 6.13 -11.80
CA ARG A 67 5.15 6.18 -12.51
C ARG A 67 6.21 5.36 -11.79
N ASN A 68 6.24 5.44 -10.46
CA ASN A 68 7.17 4.64 -9.66
C ASN A 68 6.89 3.15 -9.82
N ALA A 69 5.63 2.74 -9.80
CA ALA A 69 5.24 1.35 -10.00
C ALA A 69 5.68 0.86 -11.38
N ALA A 70 5.46 1.65 -12.42
CA ALA A 70 5.87 1.30 -13.78
C ALA A 70 7.38 1.17 -13.90
N ALA A 71 8.12 2.11 -13.29
CA ALA A 71 9.59 2.10 -13.34
C ALA A 71 10.18 0.86 -12.66
N HIS A 72 9.54 0.34 -11.64
CA HIS A 72 10.00 -0.84 -10.91
C HIS A 72 9.29 -2.12 -11.33
N GLN A 73 8.43 -2.04 -12.34
CA GLN A 73 7.65 -3.18 -12.81
C GLN A 73 6.84 -3.83 -11.67
N ALA A 74 6.36 -3.00 -10.77
CA ALA A 74 5.55 -3.45 -9.63
C ALA A 74 4.08 -3.40 -9.98
N ASP A 75 3.35 -4.45 -9.63
CA ASP A 75 1.93 -4.58 -9.92
C ASP A 75 1.13 -4.05 -8.73
N VAL A 76 0.76 -2.77 -8.78
CA VAL A 76 -0.03 -2.10 -7.75
C VAL A 76 -1.26 -1.50 -8.40
N VAL A 77 -2.42 -1.72 -7.79
CA VAL A 77 -3.66 -1.09 -8.23
C VAL A 77 -3.92 0.13 -7.35
N PHE A 78 -4.11 1.28 -7.99
CA PHE A 78 -4.27 2.56 -7.29
C PHE A 78 -5.71 3.03 -7.33
N PHE A 79 -6.20 3.53 -6.20
CA PHE A 79 -7.51 4.15 -6.09
C PHE A 79 -7.38 5.56 -5.53
N GLU A 80 -8.05 6.50 -6.16
CA GLU A 80 -8.18 7.86 -5.64
C GLU A 80 -9.39 7.91 -4.71
N GLY A 81 -9.19 8.39 -3.49
CA GLY A 81 -10.27 8.50 -2.54
C GLY A 81 -9.76 8.71 -1.12
N ASP A 82 -10.69 8.83 -0.20
CA ASP A 82 -10.40 9.13 1.19
C ASP A 82 -10.31 7.84 2.01
N LEU A 83 -9.16 7.64 2.63
CA LEU A 83 -8.89 6.50 3.52
C LEU A 83 -9.27 5.18 2.84
N LEU A 84 -10.08 4.36 3.51
CA LEU A 84 -10.49 3.05 3.00
C LEU A 84 -11.78 3.08 2.17
N LEU A 85 -12.36 4.26 1.96
CA LEU A 85 -13.64 4.36 1.28
C LEU A 85 -13.66 3.68 -0.09
N PRO A 86 -12.65 3.88 -0.97
CA PRO A 86 -12.66 3.18 -2.26
C PRO A 86 -12.68 1.66 -2.14
N ILE A 87 -12.04 1.12 -1.10
CA ILE A 87 -12.00 -0.32 -0.85
C ILE A 87 -13.35 -0.80 -0.32
N GLN A 88 -13.95 -0.05 0.60
CA GLN A 88 -15.24 -0.37 1.18
C GLN A 88 -16.36 -0.34 0.14
N GLU A 89 -16.32 0.65 -0.74
CA GLU A 89 -17.32 0.76 -1.81
C GLU A 89 -17.30 -0.43 -2.77
N ARG A 90 -16.14 -1.06 -2.94
CA ARG A 90 -15.97 -2.22 -3.79
C ARG A 90 -16.14 -3.53 -3.06
N GLN A 91 -16.41 -3.49 -1.76
CA GLN A 91 -16.60 -4.67 -0.91
C GLN A 91 -15.42 -5.65 -1.02
N MET A 92 -14.22 -5.11 -1.08
CA MET A 92 -13.01 -5.93 -1.22
C MET A 92 -12.61 -6.52 0.12
N GLN A 93 -12.15 -7.77 0.08
CA GLN A 93 -11.54 -8.40 1.26
C GLN A 93 -10.08 -8.00 1.36
N VAL A 94 -9.66 -7.64 2.55
CA VAL A 94 -8.31 -7.15 2.81
C VAL A 94 -7.73 -7.94 3.98
N ASP A 95 -6.49 -8.42 3.79
CA ASP A 95 -5.79 -9.18 4.83
C ASP A 95 -4.94 -8.28 5.71
N MET A 96 -4.40 -7.20 5.17
CA MET A 96 -3.55 -6.27 5.91
C MET A 96 -3.75 -4.85 5.43
N ILE A 97 -3.78 -3.91 6.37
CA ILE A 97 -3.86 -2.49 6.08
C ILE A 97 -2.60 -1.81 6.61
N MET A 98 -1.88 -1.13 5.73
CA MET A 98 -0.78 -0.26 6.11
C MET A 98 -1.28 1.17 6.12
N ALA A 99 -0.99 1.90 7.18
CA ALA A 99 -1.40 3.30 7.29
C ALA A 99 -0.23 4.10 7.86
N ASN A 100 0.40 4.88 6.99
CA ASN A 100 1.51 5.74 7.37
C ASN A 100 1.02 7.20 7.34
N LEU A 101 0.21 7.55 8.35
CA LEU A 101 -0.47 8.83 8.39
C LEU A 101 0.43 9.90 9.02
N PRO A 102 0.49 11.11 8.43
CA PRO A 102 1.44 12.12 8.87
C PRO A 102 1.11 12.81 10.19
N TYR A 103 -0.08 12.61 10.71
CA TYR A 103 -0.55 13.31 11.90
C TYR A 103 -0.55 12.45 13.17
N ILE A 104 0.24 11.44 13.17
CA ILE A 104 0.38 10.56 14.35
C ILE A 104 1.34 11.17 15.36
#